data_23a2f91498045e54b887c169bb5417a1
#
_entry.id   23a2f91498045e54b887c169bb5417a1
#
_cell.length_a   1.000
_cell.length_b   1.000
_cell.length_c   1.000
_cell.angle_alpha   90.00
_cell.angle_beta   90.00
_cell.angle_gamma   90.00
#
_symmetry.space_group_name_H-M   'P 1'
#
loop_
_entity.id
_entity.type
_entity.pdbx_description
1 polymer ?
#
loop_
_entity_poly.entity_id
_entity_poly.type
_entity_poly.pdbx_seq_one_letter_code
_entity_poly.pdbx_strand_id
1 'polypeptide(L)'
;MGLGALRLSGMKAVPALSTWRTTINTLRKRPPTHPGAILREDVYPTLKISVSEFARHLGISRQTLHAVLSERSAISPELALRLGTFLGNGPQLWIEMQSRYDLWQAERKLKKILPRIPAYSDLLAA
;
A
#
# COMPACT_ATOMS: atom_id res chain seq x y z
N MET A 1 -22.67 -3.65 -10.04
CA MET A 1 -23.73 -2.68 -9.89
C MET A 1 -23.98 -2.27 -8.45
N GLY A 2 -24.62 -3.12 -7.71
CA GLY A 2 -24.98 -2.78 -6.35
C GLY A 2 -23.81 -2.46 -5.46
N LEU A 3 -22.70 -3.14 -5.67
CA LEU A 3 -21.54 -2.90 -4.83
C LEU A 3 -20.98 -1.50 -4.98
N GLY A 4 -20.90 -1.02 -6.21
CA GLY A 4 -20.44 0.34 -6.42
C GLY A 4 -21.37 1.36 -5.82
N ALA A 5 -22.67 1.13 -5.98
CA ALA A 5 -23.65 2.03 -5.41
C ALA A 5 -23.60 2.02 -3.90
N LEU A 6 -23.41 0.85 -3.30
CA LEU A 6 -23.32 0.75 -1.84
C LEU A 6 -22.11 1.51 -1.31
N ARG A 7 -20.97 1.35 -1.97
CA ARG A 7 -19.79 2.06 -1.53
C ARG A 7 -19.95 3.56 -1.68
N LEU A 8 -20.52 3.99 -2.80
CA LEU A 8 -20.78 5.40 -3.00
C LEU A 8 -21.79 5.90 -1.99
N SER A 9 -22.75 5.07 -1.65
CA SER A 9 -23.71 5.43 -0.63
C SER A 9 -23.04 5.66 0.71
N GLY A 10 -22.11 4.79 1.07
CA GLY A 10 -21.35 4.96 2.29
C GLY A 10 -20.46 6.17 2.26
N MET A 11 -20.12 6.62 1.06
CA MET A 11 -19.24 7.77 0.86
C MET A 11 -20.00 9.00 0.39
N LYS A 12 -21.31 8.93 0.35
CA LYS A 12 -22.13 10.03 -0.17
C LYS A 12 -21.88 11.33 0.57
N ALA A 13 -21.56 11.23 1.82
CA ALA A 13 -21.19 12.39 2.59
C ALA A 13 -19.71 12.67 2.38
N VAL A 14 -19.34 12.88 1.14
CA VAL A 14 -17.95 13.21 0.81
C VAL A 14 -17.55 14.39 1.67
N PRO A 15 -16.56 14.22 2.54
CA PRO A 15 -16.20 15.29 3.46
C PRO A 15 -15.59 16.46 2.72
N ALA A 16 -15.70 17.61 3.35
CA ALA A 16 -15.01 18.77 2.85
C ALA A 16 -13.50 18.51 2.82
N LEU A 17 -12.78 19.31 2.04
CA LEU A 17 -11.36 19.14 1.90
C LEU A 17 -10.64 19.11 3.24
N SER A 18 -11.07 19.95 4.17
CA SER A 18 -10.47 19.98 5.51
C SER A 18 -10.67 18.66 6.23
N THR A 19 -11.83 18.02 6.06
CA THR A 19 -12.12 16.74 6.69
C THR A 19 -11.23 15.65 6.11
N TRP A 20 -11.01 15.68 4.79
CA TRP A 20 -10.10 14.74 4.16
C TRP A 20 -8.70 14.86 4.72
N ARG A 21 -8.22 16.09 4.90
CA ARG A 21 -6.90 16.31 5.49
C ARG A 21 -6.80 15.74 6.89
N THR A 22 -7.82 15.97 7.69
CA THR A 22 -7.85 15.46 9.05
C THR A 22 -7.81 13.93 9.06
N THR A 23 -8.61 13.31 8.20
CA THR A 23 -8.65 11.86 8.09
C THR A 23 -7.30 11.31 7.66
N ILE A 24 -6.71 11.91 6.63
CA ILE A 24 -5.42 11.48 6.13
C ILE A 24 -4.34 11.61 7.21
N ASN A 25 -4.34 12.74 7.92
CA ASN A 25 -3.37 12.95 8.99
C ASN A 25 -3.53 11.94 10.11
N THR A 26 -4.76 11.62 10.45
CA THR A 26 -5.02 10.61 11.48
C THR A 26 -4.50 9.25 11.05
N LEU A 27 -4.72 8.89 9.80
CA LEU A 27 -4.23 7.63 9.27
C LEU A 27 -2.71 7.59 9.22
N ARG A 28 -2.09 8.75 8.95
CA ARG A 28 -0.63 8.83 8.86
C ARG A 28 0.07 8.74 10.21
N LYS A 29 -0.63 8.99 11.29
CA LYS A 29 -0.02 8.91 12.61
C LYS A 29 0.40 7.49 12.96
N ARG A 30 -0.27 6.52 12.39
CA ARG A 30 0.07 5.12 12.60
C ARG A 30 0.98 4.65 11.49
N PRO A 31 2.11 4.03 11.84
CA PRO A 31 2.94 3.46 10.79
C PRO A 31 2.13 2.41 10.03
N PRO A 32 2.06 2.52 8.72
CA PRO A 32 1.40 1.48 7.94
C PRO A 32 2.22 0.20 7.97
N THR A 33 1.54 -0.92 7.87
CA THR A 33 2.20 -2.21 7.85
C THR A 33 2.73 -2.48 6.44
N HIS A 34 3.95 -2.98 6.37
CA HIS A 34 4.52 -3.41 5.09
C HIS A 34 3.66 -4.55 4.55
N PRO A 35 3.28 -4.54 3.27
CA PRO A 35 2.42 -5.60 2.73
C PRO A 35 3.05 -6.98 2.82
N GLY A 36 4.38 -7.06 2.86
CA GLY A 36 5.05 -8.34 3.08
C GLY A 36 4.70 -8.97 4.41
N ALA A 37 4.48 -8.16 5.44
CA ALA A 37 4.08 -8.67 6.74
C ALA A 37 2.66 -9.23 6.68
N ILE A 38 1.76 -8.56 5.99
CA ILE A 38 0.40 -9.06 5.80
C ILE A 38 0.44 -10.39 5.04
N LEU A 39 1.25 -10.45 4.01
CA LEU A 39 1.40 -11.67 3.22
C LEU A 39 1.93 -12.81 4.09
N ARG A 40 2.94 -12.53 4.90
CA ARG A 40 3.57 -13.53 5.74
C ARG A 40 2.66 -14.03 6.84
N GLU A 41 1.93 -13.13 7.49
CA GLU A 41 1.21 -13.47 8.71
C GLU A 41 -0.26 -13.81 8.48
N ASP A 42 -0.89 -13.15 7.52
CA ASP A 42 -2.33 -13.31 7.33
C ASP A 42 -2.70 -14.16 6.12
N VAL A 43 -1.88 -14.15 5.09
CA VAL A 43 -2.22 -14.82 3.83
C VAL A 43 -1.50 -16.15 3.69
N TYR A 44 -0.19 -16.13 3.79
CA TYR A 44 0.61 -17.33 3.53
C TYR A 44 0.18 -18.52 4.39
N PRO A 45 -0.08 -18.37 5.71
CA PRO A 45 -0.46 -19.54 6.52
C PRO A 45 -1.73 -20.23 6.06
N THR A 46 -2.61 -19.51 5.35
CA THR A 46 -3.86 -20.11 4.88
C THR A 46 -3.68 -20.93 3.61
N LEU A 47 -2.54 -20.79 2.93
CA LEU A 47 -2.35 -21.42 1.63
C LEU A 47 -1.94 -22.88 1.72
N LYS A 48 -1.35 -23.30 2.85
CA LYS A 48 -0.96 -24.69 3.08
C LYS A 48 0.03 -25.21 2.03
N ILE A 49 0.93 -24.36 1.57
CA ILE A 49 1.98 -24.73 0.62
C ILE A 49 3.31 -24.19 1.14
N SER A 50 4.41 -24.74 0.63
CA SER A 50 5.74 -24.26 1.00
C SER A 50 6.03 -22.94 0.32
N VAL A 51 7.02 -22.21 0.84
CA VAL A 51 7.45 -20.96 0.22
C VAL A 51 7.94 -21.23 -1.20
N SER A 52 8.63 -22.34 -1.41
CA SER A 52 9.11 -22.71 -2.74
C SER A 52 7.96 -22.92 -3.72
N GLU A 53 6.91 -23.60 -3.26
CA GLU A 53 5.73 -23.80 -4.11
C GLU A 53 5.02 -22.50 -4.39
N PHE A 54 4.91 -21.66 -3.37
CA PHE A 54 4.28 -20.35 -3.54
C PHE A 54 5.04 -19.53 -4.57
N ALA A 55 6.35 -19.46 -4.45
CA ALA A 55 7.17 -18.73 -5.41
C ALA A 55 7.00 -19.29 -6.82
N ARG A 56 6.96 -20.63 -6.94
CA ARG A 56 6.80 -21.27 -8.23
C ARG A 56 5.46 -20.90 -8.86
N HIS A 57 4.40 -20.90 -8.09
CA HIS A 57 3.09 -20.52 -8.61
C HIS A 57 3.04 -19.05 -9.03
N LEU A 58 3.76 -18.20 -8.33
CA LEU A 58 3.84 -16.79 -8.69
C LEU A 58 4.79 -16.53 -9.86
N GLY A 59 5.62 -17.51 -10.19
CA GLY A 59 6.60 -17.34 -11.27
C GLY A 59 7.77 -16.46 -10.88
N ILE A 60 8.15 -16.45 -9.61
CA ILE A 60 9.29 -15.68 -9.11
C ILE A 60 10.23 -16.62 -8.36
N SER A 61 11.44 -16.13 -8.09
CA SER A 61 12.40 -16.93 -7.36
C SER A 61 12.03 -16.99 -5.88
N ARG A 62 12.48 -18.04 -5.22
CA ARG A 62 12.28 -18.19 -3.79
C ARG A 62 12.91 -17.04 -3.02
N GLN A 63 14.10 -16.61 -3.46
CA GLN A 63 14.79 -15.49 -2.83
C GLN A 63 13.99 -14.20 -2.94
N THR A 64 13.39 -13.96 -4.11
CA THR A 64 12.55 -12.78 -4.29
C THR A 64 11.37 -12.80 -3.34
N LEU A 65 10.72 -13.94 -3.22
CA LEU A 65 9.59 -14.07 -2.32
C LEU A 65 10.02 -13.90 -0.86
N HIS A 66 11.12 -14.50 -0.47
CA HIS A 66 11.64 -14.36 0.89
C HIS A 66 11.94 -12.90 1.23
N ALA A 67 12.50 -12.17 0.27
CA ALA A 67 12.81 -10.75 0.50
C ALA A 67 11.54 -9.95 0.77
N VAL A 68 10.47 -10.25 0.06
CA VAL A 68 9.20 -9.57 0.27
C VAL A 68 8.59 -9.99 1.61
N LEU A 69 8.58 -11.28 1.92
CA LEU A 69 8.01 -11.77 3.18
C LEU A 69 8.77 -11.23 4.39
N SER A 70 10.06 -10.98 4.26
CA SER A 70 10.86 -10.42 5.35
C SER A 70 10.89 -8.90 5.33
N GLU A 71 10.09 -8.27 4.47
CA GLU A 71 9.96 -6.82 4.37
C GLU A 71 11.22 -6.11 3.89
N ARG A 72 12.14 -6.86 3.30
CA ARG A 72 13.35 -6.27 2.73
C ARG A 72 13.14 -5.72 1.32
N SER A 73 12.12 -6.20 0.63
CA SER A 73 11.79 -5.75 -0.72
C SER A 73 10.34 -5.32 -0.80
N ALA A 74 10.10 -4.34 -1.66
CA ALA A 74 8.75 -3.84 -1.91
C ALA A 74 7.98 -4.79 -2.83
N ILE A 75 6.66 -4.70 -2.77
CA ILE A 75 5.81 -5.37 -3.74
C ILE A 75 5.70 -4.46 -4.94
N SER A 76 6.34 -4.85 -6.04
CA SER A 76 6.29 -4.10 -7.29
C SER A 76 4.93 -4.27 -7.96
N PRO A 77 4.60 -3.41 -8.94
CA PRO A 77 3.36 -3.60 -9.71
C PRO A 77 3.28 -4.98 -10.35
N GLU A 78 4.39 -5.48 -10.87
CA GLU A 78 4.40 -6.81 -11.46
C GLU A 78 4.07 -7.88 -10.43
N LEU A 79 4.69 -7.81 -9.26
CA LEU A 79 4.41 -8.78 -8.20
C LEU A 79 2.97 -8.65 -7.71
N ALA A 80 2.47 -7.42 -7.62
CA ALA A 80 1.08 -7.20 -7.23
C ALA A 80 0.12 -7.87 -8.20
N LEU A 81 0.41 -7.81 -9.49
CA LEU A 81 -0.41 -8.50 -10.49
C LEU A 81 -0.35 -10.02 -10.31
N ARG A 82 0.83 -10.54 -10.07
CA ARG A 82 1.00 -11.98 -9.85
C ARG A 82 0.26 -12.44 -8.61
N LEU A 83 0.43 -11.71 -7.51
CA LEU A 83 -0.26 -12.01 -6.26
C LEU A 83 -1.77 -11.89 -6.40
N GLY A 84 -2.22 -10.81 -7.00
CA GLY A 84 -3.65 -10.58 -7.17
C GLY A 84 -4.30 -11.64 -8.04
N THR A 85 -3.58 -12.14 -9.04
CA THR A 85 -4.07 -13.20 -9.90
C THR A 85 -4.12 -14.52 -9.14
N PHE A 86 -3.05 -14.86 -8.45
CA PHE A 86 -2.99 -16.12 -7.72
C PHE A 86 -4.00 -16.18 -6.58
N LEU A 87 -4.10 -15.11 -5.82
CA LEU A 87 -5.00 -15.06 -4.67
C LEU A 87 -6.43 -14.68 -5.03
N GLY A 88 -6.63 -14.15 -6.23
CA GLY A 88 -7.96 -13.80 -6.71
C GLY A 88 -8.51 -12.49 -6.20
N ASN A 89 -7.70 -11.68 -5.51
CA ASN A 89 -8.17 -10.41 -4.93
C ASN A 89 -7.72 -9.18 -5.70
N GLY A 90 -7.03 -9.37 -6.82
CA GLY A 90 -6.58 -8.26 -7.64
C GLY A 90 -5.33 -7.57 -7.10
N PRO A 91 -4.70 -6.74 -7.93
CA PRO A 91 -3.43 -6.10 -7.56
C PRO A 91 -3.56 -4.85 -6.71
N GLN A 92 -4.74 -4.19 -6.74
CA GLN A 92 -4.89 -2.88 -6.11
C GLN A 92 -4.56 -2.89 -4.63
N LEU A 93 -5.03 -3.88 -3.92
CA LEU A 93 -4.78 -3.95 -2.47
C LEU A 93 -3.28 -3.93 -2.17
N TRP A 94 -2.52 -4.73 -2.91
CA TRP A 94 -1.08 -4.85 -2.67
C TRP A 94 -0.34 -3.57 -3.01
N ILE A 95 -0.72 -2.93 -4.12
CA ILE A 95 -0.10 -1.66 -4.53
C ILE A 95 -0.45 -0.55 -3.55
N GLU A 96 -1.70 -0.49 -3.10
CA GLU A 96 -2.10 0.55 -2.16
C GLU A 96 -1.39 0.42 -0.83
N MET A 97 -1.25 -0.80 -0.33
CA MET A 97 -0.52 -1.02 0.91
C MET A 97 0.95 -0.63 0.76
N GLN A 98 1.56 -0.99 -0.36
CA GLN A 98 2.95 -0.66 -0.59
C GLN A 98 3.13 0.85 -0.75
N SER A 99 2.26 1.50 -1.49
CA SER A 99 2.34 2.96 -1.69
C SER A 99 2.20 3.69 -0.37
N ARG A 100 1.29 3.25 0.47
CA ARG A 100 1.08 3.88 1.77
C ARG A 100 2.32 3.73 2.65
N TYR A 101 2.90 2.54 2.64
CA TYR A 101 4.11 2.29 3.40
C TYR A 101 5.27 3.14 2.89
N ASP A 102 5.46 3.16 1.57
CA ASP A 102 6.55 3.92 0.95
C ASP A 102 6.40 5.41 1.21
N LEU A 103 5.18 5.92 1.11
CA LEU A 103 4.92 7.33 1.36
C LEU A 103 5.25 7.70 2.81
N TRP A 104 4.85 6.86 3.74
CA TRP A 104 5.15 7.09 5.14
C TRP A 104 6.65 7.14 5.40
N GLN A 105 7.39 6.20 4.80
CA GLN A 105 8.84 6.17 4.92
C GLN A 105 9.46 7.44 4.32
N ALA A 106 8.98 7.84 3.15
CA ALA A 106 9.50 9.02 2.47
C ALA A 106 9.21 10.29 3.28
N GLU A 107 8.02 10.38 3.87
CA GLU A 107 7.69 11.53 4.70
C GLU A 107 8.61 11.65 5.91
N ARG A 108 8.93 10.53 6.54
CA ARG A 108 9.87 10.55 7.66
C ARG A 108 11.25 10.98 7.20
N LYS A 109 11.69 10.45 6.07
CA LYS A 109 13.01 10.76 5.52
C LYS A 109 13.13 12.23 5.15
N LEU A 110 12.06 12.81 4.63
CA LEU A 110 12.08 14.18 4.13
C LEU A 110 11.48 15.19 5.11
N LYS A 111 11.25 14.80 6.34
CA LYS A 111 10.56 15.63 7.31
C LYS A 111 11.17 17.03 7.45
N LYS A 112 12.50 17.12 7.39
CA LYS A 112 13.19 18.40 7.52
C LYS A 112 13.32 19.14 6.20
N ILE A 113 13.14 18.45 5.10
CA ILE A 113 13.34 19.02 3.77
C ILE A 113 12.05 19.60 3.22
N LEU A 114 10.94 18.93 3.44
CA LEU A 114 9.65 19.33 2.87
C LEU A 114 9.26 20.77 3.21
N PRO A 115 9.45 21.25 4.45
CA PRO A 115 9.11 22.64 4.76
C PRO A 115 9.92 23.66 3.97
N ARG A 116 11.05 23.26 3.39
CA ARG A 116 11.89 24.17 2.60
C ARG A 116 11.43 24.27 1.16
N ILE A 117 10.52 23.40 0.73
CA ILE A 117 9.99 23.43 -0.62
C ILE A 117 8.81 24.38 -0.59
N PRO A 118 8.90 25.54 -1.30
CA PRO A 118 7.79 26.49 -1.27
C PRO A 118 6.64 26.00 -2.09
N ALA A 119 5.42 26.32 -1.68
CA ALA A 119 4.28 26.09 -2.50
C ALA A 119 4.31 27.06 -3.67
N TYR A 120 3.83 26.64 -4.82
CA TYR A 120 3.82 27.49 -6.01
C TYR A 120 3.04 28.77 -5.77
N SER A 121 1.94 28.69 -5.03
CA SER A 121 1.13 29.86 -4.70
C SER A 121 1.92 30.90 -3.91
N ASP A 122 2.84 30.46 -3.06
CA ASP A 122 3.66 31.40 -2.28
C ASP A 122 4.64 32.15 -3.19
N LEU A 123 5.12 31.50 -4.24
CA LEU A 123 6.00 32.12 -5.21
C LEU A 123 5.27 33.19 -6.01
N LEU A 124 3.98 32.94 -6.30
CA LEU A 124 3.17 33.92 -7.03
C LEU A 124 2.85 35.14 -6.17
N ALA A 125 2.73 34.95 -4.85
CA ALA A 125 2.40 36.05 -3.96
C ALA A 125 3.61 36.95 -3.68
N ALA A 126 4.81 36.45 -3.91
CA ALA A 126 6.01 37.25 -3.74
C ALA A 126 6.24 38.13 -4.97
#